data_ddc0f577b33d3ef9c7a17b5a75e29a4f
#
_entry.id   ddc0f577b33d3ef9c7a17b5a75e29a4f
#
_cell.length_a   1.000
_cell.length_b   1.000
_cell.length_c   1.000
_cell.angle_alpha   90.00
_cell.angle_beta   90.00
_cell.angle_gamma   90.00
#
_symmetry.space_group_name_H-M   'P 1'
#
loop_
_entity.id
_entity.type
_entity.pdbx_description
1 polymer ?
#
loop_
_entity_poly.entity_id
_entity_poly.type
_entity_poly.pdbx_seq_one_letter_code
_entity_poly.pdbx_strand_id
1 'polypeptide(L)' 'MTAAQFELLEAGEAEELLRARFESLAWHGCPPGNALVIASHLDVELLDAIMLLQRGCPAHLVVSILG' A
#
# COMPACT_ATOMS: atom_id res chain seq x y z
N MET A 1 5.02 8.50 1.92
CA MET A 1 6.27 8.17 2.64
C MET A 1 7.31 7.68 1.65
N THR A 2 8.55 8.10 1.81
CA THR A 2 9.65 7.61 0.99
C THR A 2 10.32 6.39 1.66
N ALA A 3 11.11 5.64 0.88
CA ALA A 3 11.88 4.53 1.44
C ALA A 3 12.86 5.00 2.51
N ALA A 4 13.48 6.18 2.32
CA ALA A 4 14.40 6.75 3.30
C ALA A 4 13.70 7.06 4.61
N GLN A 5 12.49 7.61 4.57
CA GLN A 5 11.70 7.86 5.78
C GLN A 5 11.32 6.56 6.48
N PHE A 6 11.00 5.52 5.72
CA PHE A 6 10.67 4.20 6.27
C PHE A 6 11.89 3.59 6.99
N GLU A 7 13.08 3.74 6.43
CA GLU A 7 14.31 3.23 7.04
C GLU A 7 14.64 3.87 8.39
N LEU A 8 14.10 5.06 8.67
CA LEU A 8 14.28 5.73 9.96
C LEU A 8 13.36 5.19 11.04
N LEU A 9 12.38 4.37 10.69
CA LEU A 9 11.45 3.78 11.66
C LEU A 9 12.12 2.62 12.39
N GLU A 10 11.73 2.44 13.65
CA GLU A 10 12.08 1.23 14.38
C GLU A 10 11.31 0.03 13.81
N ALA A 11 11.83 -1.19 14.04
CA ALA A 11 11.25 -2.41 13.49
C ALA A 11 9.76 -2.56 13.81
N GLY A 12 9.37 -2.29 15.07
CA GLY A 12 7.96 -2.37 15.46
C GLY A 12 7.07 -1.37 14.73
N GLU A 13 7.56 -0.13 14.55
CA GLU A 13 6.85 0.91 13.82
C GLU A 13 6.72 0.54 12.34
N ALA A 14 7.77 -0.03 11.75
CA ALA A 14 7.76 -0.46 10.37
C ALA A 14 6.73 -1.57 10.14
N GLU A 15 6.68 -2.56 11.03
CA GLU A 15 5.69 -3.63 10.95
C GLU A 15 4.27 -3.09 11.07
N GLU A 16 4.03 -2.18 12.01
CA GLU A 16 2.71 -1.58 12.19
C GLU A 16 2.27 -0.80 10.97
N LEU A 17 3.19 -0.05 10.36
CA LEU A 17 2.90 0.71 9.16
C LEU A 17 2.50 -0.22 8.01
N LEU A 18 3.28 -1.26 7.74
CA LEU A 18 3.00 -2.20 6.67
C LEU A 18 1.68 -2.92 6.92
N ARG A 19 1.43 -3.33 8.16
CA ARG A 19 0.17 -3.97 8.53
C ARG A 19 -1.02 -3.04 8.31
N ALA A 20 -0.93 -1.80 8.75
CA ALA A 20 -2.00 -0.82 8.58
C ALA A 20 -2.30 -0.58 7.10
N ARG A 21 -1.28 -0.45 6.27
CA ARG A 21 -1.45 -0.30 4.83
C ARG A 21 -2.13 -1.52 4.21
N PHE A 22 -1.65 -2.71 4.57
CA PHE A 22 -2.23 -3.97 4.10
C PHE A 22 -3.72 -4.09 4.50
N GLU A 23 -4.02 -3.85 5.78
CA GLU A 23 -5.37 -3.97 6.29
C GLU A 23 -6.33 -2.97 5.64
N SER A 24 -5.90 -1.74 5.41
CA SER A 24 -6.71 -0.75 4.71
C SER A 24 -7.03 -1.18 3.29
N LEU A 25 -6.06 -1.72 2.56
CA LEU A 25 -6.27 -2.20 1.20
C LEU A 25 -7.22 -3.40 1.19
N ALA A 26 -7.02 -4.36 2.10
CA ALA A 26 -7.87 -5.53 2.21
C ALA A 26 -9.31 -5.13 2.57
N TRP A 27 -9.47 -4.16 3.45
CA TRP A 27 -10.80 -3.64 3.84
C TRP A 27 -11.55 -3.08 2.63
N HIS A 28 -10.85 -2.48 1.67
CA HIS A 28 -11.44 -1.93 0.46
C HIS A 28 -11.54 -2.96 -0.69
N GLY A 29 -11.41 -4.24 -0.36
CA GLY A 29 -11.63 -5.33 -1.31
C GLY A 29 -10.43 -5.71 -2.16
N CYS A 30 -9.24 -5.20 -1.84
CA CYS A 30 -8.03 -5.58 -2.56
C CYS A 30 -7.66 -7.03 -2.25
N PRO A 31 -7.40 -7.88 -3.27
CA PRO A 31 -6.94 -9.25 -3.01
C PRO A 31 -5.65 -9.26 -2.18
N PRO A 32 -5.49 -10.23 -1.25
CA PRO A 32 -4.36 -10.22 -0.31
C PRO A 32 -2.98 -10.15 -0.96
N GLY A 33 -2.74 -10.88 -2.04
CA GLY A 33 -1.45 -10.82 -2.72
C GLY A 33 -1.16 -9.44 -3.29
N ASN A 34 -2.14 -8.81 -3.91
CA ASN A 34 -2.00 -7.46 -4.45
C ASN A 34 -1.86 -6.43 -3.32
N ALA A 35 -2.59 -6.62 -2.22
CA ALA A 35 -2.49 -5.75 -1.06
C ALA A 35 -1.09 -5.77 -0.46
N LEU A 36 -0.44 -6.93 -0.38
CA LEU A 36 0.94 -7.02 0.07
C LEU A 36 1.90 -6.26 -0.85
N VAL A 37 1.75 -6.43 -2.15
CA VAL A 37 2.59 -5.75 -3.14
C VAL A 37 2.43 -4.25 -3.02
N ILE A 38 1.20 -3.74 -2.99
CA ILE A 38 0.94 -2.30 -2.87
C ILE A 38 1.44 -1.77 -1.53
N ALA A 39 1.18 -2.48 -0.43
CA ALA A 39 1.61 -2.06 0.89
C ALA A 39 3.12 -1.92 0.99
N SER A 40 3.88 -2.79 0.32
CA SER A 40 5.34 -2.76 0.33
C SER A 40 5.94 -1.68 -0.57
N HIS A 41 5.16 -1.11 -1.49
CA HIS A 41 5.63 -0.01 -2.34
C HIS A 41 5.37 1.33 -1.63
N LEU A 42 6.33 1.73 -0.81
CA LEU A 42 6.18 2.87 0.09
C LEU A 42 6.02 4.21 -0.63
N ASP A 43 6.46 4.30 -1.88
CA ASP A 43 6.29 5.51 -2.71
C ASP A 43 4.85 5.68 -3.19
N VAL A 44 4.05 4.61 -3.13
CA VAL A 44 2.63 4.67 -3.48
C VAL A 44 1.84 5.16 -2.28
N GLU A 45 1.16 6.29 -2.45
CA GLU A 45 0.29 6.83 -1.41
C GLU A 45 -0.94 5.95 -1.22
N LEU A 46 -1.21 5.57 0.02
CA LEU A 46 -2.30 4.65 0.34
C LEU A 46 -3.66 5.15 -0.15
N LEU A 47 -3.95 6.43 0.08
CA LEU A 47 -5.23 7.02 -0.34
C LEU A 47 -5.39 7.02 -1.85
N ASP A 48 -4.32 7.28 -2.60
CA ASP A 48 -4.37 7.25 -4.06
C ASP A 48 -4.63 5.82 -4.56
N ALA A 49 -4.00 4.82 -3.95
CA ALA A 49 -4.24 3.43 -4.28
C ALA A 49 -5.71 3.03 -4.03
N ILE A 50 -6.24 3.41 -2.88
CA ILE A 50 -7.63 3.14 -2.52
C ILE A 50 -8.58 3.81 -3.52
N MET A 51 -8.31 5.06 -3.89
CA MET A 51 -9.13 5.78 -4.85
C MET A 51 -9.16 5.10 -6.21
N LEU A 52 -8.02 4.61 -6.69
CA LEU A 52 -7.96 3.86 -7.94
C LEU A 52 -8.78 2.57 -7.86
N LEU A 53 -8.64 1.82 -6.77
CA LEU A 53 -9.40 0.59 -6.57
C LEU A 53 -10.90 0.86 -6.54
N GLN A 54 -11.34 1.93 -5.88
CA GLN A 54 -12.74 2.31 -5.83
C GLN A 54 -13.30 2.71 -7.18
N ARG A 55 -12.44 3.20 -8.09
CA ARG A 55 -12.82 3.55 -9.46
C ARG A 55 -12.82 2.35 -10.40
N GLY A 56 -12.52 1.16 -9.89
CA GLY A 56 -12.51 -0.05 -10.69
C GLY A 56 -11.16 -0.40 -11.32
N CYS A 57 -10.08 0.28 -10.93
CA CYS A 57 -8.76 -0.07 -11.42
C CYS A 57 -8.38 -1.48 -10.94
N PRO A 58 -7.94 -2.38 -11.84
CA PRO A 58 -7.45 -3.69 -11.41
C PRO A 58 -6.28 -3.54 -10.44
N ALA A 59 -6.32 -4.31 -9.34
CA ALA A 59 -5.32 -4.18 -8.27
C ALA A 59 -3.89 -4.34 -8.76
N HIS A 60 -3.66 -5.24 -9.72
CA HIS A 60 -2.31 -5.50 -10.25
C HIS A 60 -1.74 -4.34 -11.07
N LEU A 61 -2.56 -3.35 -11.45
CA LEU A 61 -2.11 -2.18 -12.21
C LEU A 61 -1.82 -0.96 -11.33
N VAL A 62 -2.23 -0.99 -10.07
CA VAL A 62 -2.12 0.18 -9.17
C VAL A 62 -0.67 0.65 -9.05
N VAL A 63 0.27 -0.27 -8.78
CA VAL A 63 1.69 0.09 -8.66
C VAL A 63 2.24 0.64 -9.97
N SER A 64 1.83 0.07 -11.10
CA SER A 64 2.27 0.55 -12.42
C SER A 64 1.82 1.98 -12.70
N ILE A 65 0.66 2.35 -12.20
CA ILE A 65 0.09 3.69 -12.42
C ILE A 65 0.69 4.71 -11.46
N LEU A 66 0.84 4.34 -10.20
CA LEU A 66 1.25 5.26 -9.12
C LEU A 66 2.74 5.17 -8.77
N GLY A 67 3.36 4.06 -9.09
CA GLY A 67 4.75 3.78 -8.76
C GLY A 67 5.82 4.48 -9.59
#